data_f234a1dc9cfabdd3159e9e275b8fd04e
#
_entry.id   f234a1dc9cfabdd3159e9e275b8fd04e
#
_cell.length_a   1.000
_cell.length_b   1.000
_cell.length_c   1.000
_cell.angle_alpha   90.00
_cell.angle_beta   90.00
_cell.angle_gamma   90.00
#
_symmetry.space_group_name_H-M   'P 1'
#
loop_
_entity.id
_entity.type
_entity.pdbx_description
1 polymer ?
#
loop_
_entity_poly.entity_id
_entity_poly.type
_entity_poly.pdbx_seq_one_letter_code
_entity_poly.pdbx_strand_id
1 'polypeptide(L)'
;ALFARQPIPPKKYIGMFISLGGVVLISVGTGQSGGMDIPEHGLLLAALSALLWAMYWMINNKFKDKTDGSIALFMSFLFGTVYLLIGAVGVGVHLNTLPGILSGMYVGGFEMGIPFIFFSLAMRKTSNPALVNQLCYLSPFLSLFFIAIILGEQIVFTTYIGLVLIVMGIMFNQYLVKK
;
A
#
# COMPACT_ATOMS: atom_id res chain seq x y z
N ALA A 1 13.72 -9.72 5.55
CA ALA A 1 14.66 -10.57 6.27
C ALA A 1 16.08 -10.47 5.70
N LEU A 2 16.29 -10.75 4.39
CA LEU A 2 17.61 -10.79 3.76
C LEU A 2 18.38 -9.45 3.86
N PHE A 3 17.75 -8.32 3.61
CA PHE A 3 18.39 -7.00 3.61
C PHE A 3 18.45 -6.32 4.99
N ALA A 4 17.47 -6.58 5.87
CA ALA A 4 17.40 -5.93 7.18
C ALA A 4 18.14 -6.69 8.29
N ARG A 5 18.73 -7.86 8.01
CA ARG A 5 19.37 -8.75 8.99
C ARG A 5 18.52 -9.04 10.24
N GLN A 6 17.20 -8.89 10.14
CA GLN A 6 16.28 -9.24 11.22
C GLN A 6 15.79 -10.67 10.99
N PRO A 7 16.09 -11.62 11.88
CA PRO A 7 15.58 -12.98 11.76
C PRO A 7 14.07 -12.96 11.93
N ILE A 8 13.33 -13.23 10.85
CA ILE A 8 11.89 -13.41 10.91
C ILE A 8 11.63 -14.87 11.26
N PRO A 9 10.95 -15.17 12.37
CA PRO A 9 10.62 -16.56 12.71
C PRO A 9 9.84 -17.21 11.56
N PRO A 10 10.15 -18.46 11.17
CA PRO A 10 9.53 -19.10 10.01
C PRO A 10 8.00 -19.18 10.12
N LYS A 11 7.46 -19.26 11.32
CA LYS A 11 6.01 -19.22 11.56
C LYS A 11 5.32 -17.95 11.06
N LYS A 12 6.02 -16.80 11.00
CA LYS A 12 5.46 -15.54 10.48
C LYS A 12 5.16 -15.60 8.98
N TYR A 13 5.90 -16.40 8.23
CA TYR A 13 5.62 -16.57 6.80
C TYR A 13 4.26 -17.21 6.56
N ILE A 14 3.80 -18.10 7.44
CA ILE A 14 2.46 -18.73 7.33
C ILE A 14 1.37 -17.67 7.35
N GLY A 15 1.37 -16.77 8.34
CA GLY A 15 0.38 -15.70 8.39
C GLY A 15 0.48 -14.72 7.22
N MET A 16 1.70 -14.47 6.71
CA MET A 16 1.89 -13.64 5.52
C MET A 16 1.28 -14.31 4.27
N PHE A 17 1.47 -15.62 4.08
CA PHE A 17 0.88 -16.35 2.96
C PHE A 17 -0.65 -16.44 3.05
N ILE A 18 -1.21 -16.60 4.26
CA ILE A 18 -2.67 -16.58 4.47
C ILE A 18 -3.22 -15.18 4.05
N SER A 19 -2.60 -14.10 4.53
CA SER A 19 -3.01 -12.73 4.16
C SER A 19 -2.87 -12.47 2.66
N LEU A 20 -1.77 -12.93 2.04
CA LEU A 20 -1.57 -12.81 0.59
C LEU A 20 -2.64 -13.58 -0.19
N GLY A 21 -2.98 -14.78 0.25
CA GLY A 21 -4.07 -15.58 -0.34
C GLY A 21 -5.42 -14.84 -0.29
N GLY A 22 -5.69 -14.13 0.81
CA GLY A 22 -6.86 -13.26 0.94
C GLY A 22 -6.87 -12.12 -0.08
N VAL A 23 -5.73 -11.44 -0.27
CA VAL A 23 -5.59 -10.37 -1.27
C VAL A 23 -5.82 -10.91 -2.69
N VAL A 24 -5.19 -12.04 -3.03
CA VAL A 24 -5.37 -12.70 -4.34
C VAL A 24 -6.84 -13.05 -4.58
N LEU A 25 -7.52 -13.60 -3.57
CA LEU A 25 -8.93 -13.97 -3.68
C LEU A 25 -9.83 -12.75 -3.94
N ILE A 26 -9.58 -11.64 -3.29
CA ILE A 26 -10.28 -10.38 -3.54
C ILE A 26 -10.03 -9.92 -4.99
N SER A 27 -8.77 -9.91 -5.41
CA SER A 27 -8.39 -9.45 -6.75
C SER A 27 -9.02 -10.28 -7.86
N VAL A 28 -9.05 -11.60 -7.72
CA VAL A 28 -9.67 -12.50 -8.69
C VAL A 28 -11.20 -12.34 -8.69
N GLY A 29 -11.81 -12.21 -7.50
CA GLY A 29 -13.25 -12.03 -7.37
C GLY A 29 -13.75 -10.73 -7.99
N THR A 30 -13.03 -9.64 -7.81
CA THR A 30 -13.36 -8.35 -8.43
C THR A 30 -13.08 -8.33 -9.94
N GLY A 31 -12.04 -9.00 -10.39
CA GLY A 31 -11.70 -9.12 -11.81
C GLY A 31 -12.75 -9.86 -12.64
N GLN A 32 -13.41 -10.88 -12.07
CA GLN A 32 -14.49 -11.60 -12.75
C GLN A 32 -15.76 -10.76 -12.93
N SER A 33 -15.98 -9.76 -12.08
CA SER A 33 -17.16 -8.88 -12.16
C SER A 33 -16.98 -7.74 -13.17
N GLY A 34 -15.76 -7.43 -13.60
CA GLY A 34 -15.44 -6.25 -14.42
C GLY A 34 -14.93 -6.50 -15.83
N GLY A 35 -14.66 -7.75 -16.22
CA GLY A 35 -14.17 -8.06 -17.57
C GLY A 35 -12.88 -7.33 -17.96
N MET A 36 -12.06 -6.92 -16.99
CA MET A 36 -10.78 -6.26 -17.26
C MET A 36 -9.74 -7.31 -17.67
N ASP A 37 -9.40 -7.35 -18.95
CA ASP A 37 -8.16 -7.95 -19.43
C ASP A 37 -7.00 -7.15 -18.82
N ILE A 38 -6.40 -7.67 -17.76
CA ILE A 38 -5.20 -7.06 -17.18
C ILE A 38 -4.01 -7.46 -18.08
N PRO A 39 -3.42 -6.52 -18.79
CA PRO A 39 -2.27 -6.84 -19.65
C PRO A 39 -1.11 -7.33 -18.81
N GLU A 40 -0.40 -8.36 -19.28
CA GLU A 40 0.74 -8.97 -18.54
C GLU A 40 1.78 -7.94 -18.13
N HIS A 41 2.04 -6.92 -18.95
CA HIS A 41 2.96 -5.84 -18.60
C HIS A 41 2.45 -4.99 -17.42
N GLY A 42 1.14 -4.79 -17.29
CA GLY A 42 0.55 -4.08 -16.16
C GLY A 42 0.77 -4.82 -14.85
N LEU A 43 0.62 -6.14 -14.87
CA LEU A 43 0.89 -6.99 -13.70
C LEU A 43 2.38 -6.95 -13.30
N LEU A 44 3.28 -6.99 -14.27
CA LEU A 44 4.73 -6.92 -14.05
C LEU A 44 5.13 -5.55 -13.48
N LEU A 45 4.61 -4.47 -14.03
CA LEU A 45 4.82 -3.12 -13.52
C LEU A 45 4.29 -2.94 -12.09
N ALA A 46 3.11 -3.50 -11.79
CA ALA A 46 2.55 -3.49 -10.43
C ALA A 46 3.44 -4.25 -9.44
N ALA A 47 3.97 -5.41 -9.84
CA ALA A 47 4.89 -6.18 -8.99
C ALA A 47 6.20 -5.43 -8.75
N LEU A 48 6.78 -4.80 -9.77
CA LEU A 48 7.97 -3.95 -9.64
C LEU A 48 7.70 -2.75 -8.73
N SER A 49 6.58 -2.09 -8.90
CA SER A 49 6.15 -0.96 -8.04
C SER A 49 6.07 -1.39 -6.58
N ALA A 50 5.48 -2.55 -6.29
CA ALA A 50 5.40 -3.08 -4.92
C ALA A 50 6.78 -3.36 -4.32
N LEU A 51 7.73 -3.87 -5.10
CA LEU A 51 9.11 -4.07 -4.66
C LEU A 51 9.81 -2.73 -4.36
N LEU A 52 9.71 -1.76 -5.24
CA LEU A 52 10.28 -0.41 -5.05
C LEU A 52 9.70 0.25 -3.80
N TRP A 53 8.38 0.11 -3.59
CA TRP A 53 7.69 0.61 -2.42
C TRP A 53 8.19 -0.02 -1.12
N ALA A 54 8.33 -1.34 -1.10
CA ALA A 54 8.90 -2.05 0.05
C ALA A 54 10.35 -1.62 0.33
N MET A 55 11.18 -1.47 -0.71
CA MET A 55 12.56 -0.98 -0.58
C MET A 55 12.62 0.43 -0.01
N TYR A 56 11.76 1.33 -0.49
CA TYR A 56 11.68 2.71 0.02
C TYR A 56 11.44 2.74 1.54
N TRP A 57 10.45 2.01 2.03
CA TRP A 57 10.14 1.97 3.46
C TRP A 57 11.22 1.28 4.29
N MET A 58 11.87 0.25 3.74
CA MET A 58 13.00 -0.41 4.41
C MET A 58 14.19 0.56 4.58
N ILE A 59 14.53 1.31 3.54
CA ILE A 59 15.61 2.31 3.58
C ILE A 59 15.24 3.42 4.57
N ASN A 60 14.04 3.95 4.48
CA ASN A 60 13.56 5.02 5.35
C ASN A 60 13.57 4.61 6.83
N ASN A 61 13.16 3.37 7.13
CA ASN A 61 13.21 2.83 8.49
C ASN A 61 14.65 2.60 8.99
N LYS A 62 15.58 2.22 8.10
CA LYS A 62 16.99 2.02 8.46
C LYS A 62 17.67 3.33 8.85
N PHE A 63 17.30 4.44 8.22
CA PHE A 63 17.89 5.76 8.45
C PHE A 63 17.02 6.67 9.33
N LYS A 64 16.01 6.14 10.00
CA LYS A 64 15.05 6.91 10.81
C LYS A 64 15.71 7.79 11.88
N ASP A 65 16.83 7.34 12.46
CA ASP A 65 17.53 8.06 13.53
C ASP A 65 18.51 9.13 12.99
N LYS A 66 18.80 9.11 11.68
CA LYS A 66 19.75 10.04 11.03
C LYS A 66 19.09 11.17 10.27
N THR A 67 17.82 11.01 9.92
CA THR A 67 17.11 11.94 9.03
C THR A 67 15.74 12.24 9.59
N ASP A 68 15.33 13.50 9.56
CA ASP A 68 13.95 13.88 9.89
C ASP A 68 12.99 13.27 8.86
N GLY A 69 11.87 12.67 9.36
CA GLY A 69 10.92 11.95 8.51
C GLY A 69 10.17 12.84 7.55
N SER A 70 9.85 14.04 7.98
CA SER A 70 9.15 15.00 7.14
C SER A 70 10.05 15.51 6.03
N ILE A 71 11.32 15.76 6.33
CA ILE A 71 12.31 16.18 5.34
C ILE A 71 12.58 15.05 4.34
N ALA A 72 12.77 13.81 4.82
CA ALA A 72 12.99 12.67 3.94
C ALA A 72 11.80 12.43 3.00
N LEU A 73 10.57 12.55 3.51
CA LEU A 73 9.35 12.42 2.73
C LEU A 73 9.23 13.55 1.70
N PHE A 74 9.44 14.80 2.12
CA PHE A 74 9.41 15.95 1.23
C PHE A 74 10.42 15.82 0.08
N MET A 75 11.67 15.46 0.38
CA MET A 75 12.69 15.24 -0.64
C MET A 75 12.32 14.13 -1.60
N SER A 76 11.75 13.03 -1.10
CA SER A 76 11.29 11.91 -1.94
C SER A 76 10.20 12.36 -2.91
N PHE A 77 9.22 13.13 -2.46
CA PHE A 77 8.17 13.67 -3.33
C PHE A 77 8.72 14.72 -4.31
N LEU A 78 9.65 15.56 -3.87
CA LEU A 78 10.28 16.57 -4.72
C LEU A 78 11.01 15.90 -5.91
N PHE A 79 11.90 14.94 -5.63
CA PHE A 79 12.61 14.21 -6.67
C PHE A 79 11.65 13.38 -7.54
N GLY A 80 10.66 12.72 -6.92
CA GLY A 80 9.63 11.99 -7.66
C GLY A 80 8.88 12.89 -8.65
N THR A 81 8.50 14.11 -8.22
CA THR A 81 7.84 15.10 -9.08
C THR A 81 8.74 15.54 -10.24
N VAL A 82 10.03 15.79 -9.98
CA VAL A 82 10.99 16.15 -11.04
C VAL A 82 11.09 15.04 -12.09
N TYR A 83 11.22 13.77 -11.65
CA TYR A 83 11.25 12.64 -12.58
C TYR A 83 9.97 12.48 -13.40
N LEU A 84 8.81 12.66 -12.75
CA LEU A 84 7.52 12.61 -13.42
C LEU A 84 7.34 13.74 -14.43
N LEU A 85 7.80 14.95 -14.11
CA LEU A 85 7.77 16.09 -15.05
C LEU A 85 8.65 15.84 -16.28
N ILE A 86 9.87 15.31 -16.07
CA ILE A 86 10.75 14.94 -17.19
C ILE A 86 10.06 13.87 -18.07
N GLY A 87 9.47 12.85 -17.46
CA GLY A 87 8.74 11.81 -18.19
C GLY A 87 7.51 12.35 -18.93
N ALA A 88 6.75 13.25 -18.30
CA ALA A 88 5.56 13.88 -18.88
C ALA A 88 5.88 14.70 -20.13
N VAL A 89 6.98 15.45 -20.09
CA VAL A 89 7.46 16.20 -21.27
C VAL A 89 7.80 15.25 -22.43
N GLY A 90 8.45 14.10 -22.13
CA GLY A 90 8.82 13.09 -23.13
C GLY A 90 7.63 12.39 -23.79
N VAL A 91 6.52 12.25 -23.06
CA VAL A 91 5.30 11.54 -23.54
C VAL A 91 4.26 12.51 -24.10
N GLY A 92 4.46 13.83 -23.95
CA GLY A 92 3.51 14.84 -24.43
C GLY A 92 2.21 14.90 -23.61
N VAL A 93 2.30 14.69 -22.30
CA VAL A 93 1.14 14.79 -21.42
C VAL A 93 0.66 16.24 -21.32
N HIS A 94 -0.59 16.48 -21.68
CA HIS A 94 -1.23 17.79 -21.59
C HIS A 94 -2.07 17.90 -20.30
N LEU A 95 -1.66 18.78 -19.40
CA LEU A 95 -2.39 19.12 -18.15
C LEU A 95 -3.48 20.17 -18.45
N ASN A 96 -4.42 19.89 -19.35
CA ASN A 96 -5.27 20.94 -19.90
C ASN A 96 -6.68 21.00 -19.35
N THR A 97 -7.05 20.19 -18.35
CA THR A 97 -8.39 20.22 -17.80
C THR A 97 -8.40 20.62 -16.33
N LEU A 98 -9.22 21.62 -15.99
CA LEU A 98 -9.41 22.05 -14.60
C LEU A 98 -9.81 20.87 -13.68
N PRO A 99 -10.74 19.97 -14.06
CA PRO A 99 -11.05 18.79 -13.25
C PRO A 99 -9.83 17.87 -13.01
N GLY A 100 -8.96 17.71 -14.00
CA GLY A 100 -7.73 16.91 -13.86
C GLY A 100 -6.75 17.51 -12.83
N ILE A 101 -6.59 18.83 -12.85
CA ILE A 101 -5.74 19.54 -11.89
C ILE A 101 -6.32 19.42 -10.48
N LEU A 102 -7.62 19.65 -10.30
CA LEU A 102 -8.29 19.55 -9.00
C LEU A 102 -8.23 18.12 -8.45
N SER A 103 -8.45 17.12 -9.29
CA SER A 103 -8.30 15.71 -8.91
C SER A 103 -6.86 15.38 -8.49
N GLY A 104 -5.87 15.86 -9.23
CA GLY A 104 -4.46 15.71 -8.90
C GLY A 104 -4.09 16.36 -7.57
N MET A 105 -4.61 17.56 -7.28
CA MET A 105 -4.43 18.23 -5.99
C MET A 105 -5.08 17.45 -4.84
N TYR A 106 -6.28 16.91 -5.06
CA TYR A 106 -6.98 16.09 -4.08
C TYR A 106 -6.18 14.81 -3.76
N VAL A 107 -5.78 14.05 -4.77
CA VAL A 107 -4.98 12.82 -4.61
C VAL A 107 -3.63 13.15 -3.97
N GLY A 108 -2.94 14.18 -4.44
CA GLY A 108 -1.65 14.60 -3.88
C GLY A 108 -1.73 15.02 -2.42
N GLY A 109 -2.77 15.76 -2.02
CA GLY A 109 -2.94 16.22 -0.64
C GLY A 109 -3.50 15.15 0.29
N PHE A 110 -4.65 14.59 -0.07
CA PHE A 110 -5.44 13.74 0.82
C PHE A 110 -5.11 12.26 0.75
N GLU A 111 -4.59 11.79 -0.37
CA GLU A 111 -4.23 10.37 -0.53
C GLU A 111 -2.73 10.14 -0.33
N MET A 112 -1.88 10.99 -0.92
CA MET A 112 -0.42 10.82 -0.87
C MET A 112 0.27 11.70 0.18
N GLY A 113 -0.19 12.92 0.44
CA GLY A 113 0.48 13.86 1.35
C GLY A 113 0.22 13.53 2.82
N ILE A 114 -0.99 13.84 3.29
CA ILE A 114 -1.38 13.75 4.69
C ILE A 114 -1.23 12.33 5.26
N PRO A 115 -1.76 11.26 4.61
CA PRO A 115 -1.62 9.90 5.13
C PRO A 115 -0.17 9.44 5.24
N PHE A 116 0.68 9.84 4.30
CA PHE A 116 2.10 9.47 4.36
C PHE A 116 2.87 10.17 5.47
N ILE A 117 2.53 11.41 5.79
CA ILE A 117 3.08 12.11 6.96
C ILE A 117 2.72 11.35 8.24
N PHE A 118 1.44 11.01 8.43
CA PHE A 118 0.99 10.25 9.59
C PHE A 118 1.61 8.85 9.66
N PHE A 119 1.69 8.16 8.53
CA PHE A 119 2.32 6.84 8.46
C PHE A 119 3.82 6.91 8.79
N SER A 120 4.55 7.90 8.26
CA SER A 120 5.96 8.13 8.57
C SER A 120 6.16 8.41 10.06
N LEU A 121 5.32 9.26 10.66
CA LEU A 121 5.36 9.56 12.10
C LEU A 121 5.07 8.32 12.94
N ALA A 122 4.06 7.52 12.57
CA ALA A 122 3.73 6.28 13.26
C ALA A 122 4.89 5.29 13.20
N MET A 123 5.51 5.10 12.02
CA MET A 123 6.67 4.21 11.84
C MET A 123 7.88 4.63 12.67
N ARG A 124 8.07 5.92 12.88
CA ARG A 124 9.21 6.44 13.67
C ARG A 124 8.98 6.37 15.17
N LYS A 125 7.76 6.63 15.61
CA LYS A 125 7.40 6.63 17.05
C LYS A 125 7.15 5.24 17.62
N THR A 126 6.89 4.25 16.76
CA THR A 126 6.58 2.90 17.23
C THR A 126 7.84 2.11 17.59
N SER A 127 7.74 1.32 18.66
CA SER A 127 8.70 0.24 18.96
C SER A 127 8.46 -1.01 18.10
N ASN A 128 7.30 -1.11 17.43
CA ASN A 128 6.92 -2.26 16.63
C ASN A 128 6.40 -1.84 15.23
N PRO A 129 7.31 -1.60 14.26
CA PRO A 129 6.92 -1.22 12.90
C PRO A 129 6.00 -2.22 12.20
N ALA A 130 6.10 -3.50 12.56
CA ALA A 130 5.23 -4.53 12.01
C ALA A 130 3.76 -4.30 12.39
N LEU A 131 3.48 -3.77 13.58
CA LEU A 131 2.12 -3.46 14.00
C LEU A 131 1.53 -2.31 13.16
N VAL A 132 2.30 -1.27 12.90
CA VAL A 132 1.85 -0.14 12.06
C VAL A 132 1.50 -0.62 10.66
N ASN A 133 2.37 -1.43 10.05
CA ASN A 133 2.09 -2.03 8.75
C ASN A 133 0.84 -2.94 8.77
N GLN A 134 0.62 -3.67 9.86
CA GLN A 134 -0.57 -4.51 9.99
C GLN A 134 -1.86 -3.69 10.12
N LEU A 135 -1.83 -2.54 10.78
CA LEU A 135 -2.99 -1.65 10.86
C LEU A 135 -3.42 -1.13 9.49
N CYS A 136 -2.48 -0.99 8.53
CA CYS A 136 -2.81 -0.63 7.16
C CYS A 136 -3.73 -1.65 6.47
N TYR A 137 -3.75 -2.91 6.91
CA TYR A 137 -4.69 -3.91 6.39
C TYR A 137 -6.15 -3.67 6.79
N LEU A 138 -6.42 -2.75 7.71
CA LEU A 138 -7.78 -2.29 7.99
C LEU A 138 -8.32 -1.37 6.87
N SER A 139 -7.43 -0.76 6.09
CA SER A 139 -7.82 0.15 5.01
C SER A 139 -8.77 -0.49 3.98
N PRO A 140 -8.55 -1.71 3.47
CA PRO A 140 -9.50 -2.36 2.57
C PRO A 140 -10.88 -2.57 3.19
N PHE A 141 -10.96 -2.86 4.50
CA PHE A 141 -12.25 -3.01 5.19
C PHE A 141 -13.03 -1.70 5.21
N LEU A 142 -12.37 -0.62 5.60
CA LEU A 142 -12.98 0.71 5.63
C LEU A 142 -13.40 1.14 4.23
N SER A 143 -12.55 0.88 3.23
CA SER A 143 -12.85 1.19 1.82
C SER A 143 -14.09 0.45 1.35
N LEU A 144 -14.20 -0.86 1.58
CA LEU A 144 -15.37 -1.63 1.18
C LEU A 144 -16.63 -1.22 1.93
N PHE A 145 -16.52 -0.90 3.21
CA PHE A 145 -17.63 -0.40 4.00
C PHE A 145 -18.19 0.90 3.41
N PHE A 146 -17.31 1.85 3.06
CA PHE A 146 -17.73 3.10 2.44
C PHE A 146 -18.28 2.91 1.01
N ILE A 147 -17.68 2.02 0.22
CA ILE A 147 -18.18 1.68 -1.13
C ILE A 147 -19.60 1.12 -1.03
N ALA A 148 -19.84 0.17 -0.13
CA ALA A 148 -21.17 -0.41 0.05
C ALA A 148 -22.23 0.62 0.47
N ILE A 149 -21.89 1.53 1.40
CA ILE A 149 -22.87 2.50 1.94
C ILE A 149 -23.05 3.71 1.02
N ILE A 150 -21.95 4.25 0.48
CA ILE A 150 -22.00 5.52 -0.28
C ILE A 150 -22.38 5.28 -1.74
N LEU A 151 -21.79 4.24 -2.36
CA LEU A 151 -22.03 3.92 -3.77
C LEU A 151 -23.16 2.91 -3.97
N GLY A 152 -23.61 2.22 -2.91
CA GLY A 152 -24.64 1.19 -3.00
C GLY A 152 -24.22 -0.04 -3.81
N GLU A 153 -22.93 -0.23 -4.01
CA GLU A 153 -22.40 -1.38 -4.77
C GLU A 153 -22.50 -2.67 -3.96
N GLN A 154 -22.91 -3.74 -4.65
CA GLN A 154 -22.95 -5.07 -4.06
C GLN A 154 -21.52 -5.63 -3.96
N ILE A 155 -21.07 -5.87 -2.74
CA ILE A 155 -19.76 -6.47 -2.50
C ILE A 155 -19.83 -7.97 -2.84
N VAL A 156 -18.92 -8.42 -3.71
CA VAL A 156 -18.83 -9.83 -4.12
C VAL A 156 -18.47 -10.71 -2.92
N PHE A 157 -19.09 -11.87 -2.81
CA PHE A 157 -18.90 -12.79 -1.67
C PHE A 157 -17.43 -13.19 -1.45
N THR A 158 -16.65 -13.34 -2.53
CA THR A 158 -15.21 -13.61 -2.49
C THR A 158 -14.43 -12.54 -1.72
N THR A 159 -14.90 -11.30 -1.73
CA THR A 159 -14.29 -10.18 -0.99
C THR A 159 -14.41 -10.38 0.52
N TYR A 160 -15.57 -10.83 1.01
CA TYR A 160 -15.74 -11.14 2.43
C TYR A 160 -14.81 -12.28 2.89
N ILE A 161 -14.69 -13.34 2.10
CA ILE A 161 -13.78 -14.47 2.40
C ILE A 161 -12.33 -13.99 2.40
N GLY A 162 -11.92 -13.20 1.40
CA GLY A 162 -10.57 -12.64 1.32
C GLY A 162 -10.23 -11.74 2.51
N LEU A 163 -11.17 -10.91 2.95
CA LEU A 163 -11.00 -10.09 4.15
C LEU A 163 -10.80 -10.94 5.41
N VAL A 164 -11.62 -11.98 5.60
CA VAL A 164 -11.47 -12.90 6.72
C VAL A 164 -10.07 -13.55 6.71
N LEU A 165 -9.60 -14.00 5.56
CA LEU A 165 -8.24 -14.55 5.42
C LEU A 165 -7.15 -13.54 5.78
N ILE A 166 -7.29 -12.28 5.35
CA ILE A 166 -6.33 -11.22 5.70
C ILE A 166 -6.27 -11.05 7.23
N VAL A 167 -7.43 -10.91 7.87
CA VAL A 167 -7.50 -10.75 9.34
C VAL A 167 -6.93 -11.97 10.06
N MET A 168 -7.27 -13.17 9.62
CA MET A 168 -6.74 -14.42 10.18
C MET A 168 -5.21 -14.47 10.09
N GLY A 169 -4.64 -14.11 8.94
CA GLY A 169 -3.19 -14.06 8.77
C GLY A 169 -2.51 -13.02 9.68
N ILE A 170 -3.13 -11.86 9.88
CA ILE A 170 -2.65 -10.83 10.80
C ILE A 170 -2.71 -11.34 12.24
N MET A 171 -3.85 -11.87 12.66
CA MET A 171 -4.03 -12.41 14.01
C MET A 171 -3.05 -13.56 14.27
N PHE A 172 -2.86 -14.45 13.32
CA PHE A 172 -1.86 -15.52 13.42
C PHE A 172 -0.47 -14.96 13.71
N ASN A 173 -0.05 -13.94 12.97
CA ASN A 173 1.25 -13.30 13.18
C ASN A 173 1.37 -12.57 14.52
N GLN A 174 0.30 -12.00 15.03
CA GLN A 174 0.32 -11.25 16.30
C GLN A 174 0.27 -12.16 17.53
N TYR A 175 -0.60 -13.16 17.52
CA TYR A 175 -0.90 -13.96 18.72
C TYR A 175 -0.11 -15.26 18.82
N LEU A 176 0.12 -15.94 17.69
CA LEU A 176 0.77 -17.24 17.69
C LEU A 176 2.29 -17.19 17.56
N VAL A 177 2.85 -16.07 17.16
CA VAL A 177 4.31 -15.91 17.02
C VAL A 177 4.92 -15.02 18.09
N LYS A 178 4.18 -14.68 19.13
CA LYS A 178 4.63 -13.86 20.28
C LYS A 178 5.49 -14.62 21.30
N LYS A 179 5.86 -15.89 21.01
CA LYS A 179 6.80 -16.68 21.84
C LYS A 179 8.09 -16.94 21.10
#